data_9b87d33136657ffb4da8ea912b12d7ab
#
_entry.id   9b87d33136657ffb4da8ea912b12d7ab
#
_cell.length_a   1.000
_cell.length_b   1.000
_cell.length_c   1.000
_cell.angle_alpha   90.00
_cell.angle_beta   90.00
_cell.angle_gamma   90.00
#
_symmetry.space_group_name_H-M   'P 1'
#
loop_
_entity.id
_entity.type
_entity.pdbx_description
1 polymer ?
#
loop_
_entity_poly.entity_id
_entity_poly.type
_entity_poly.pdbx_seq_one_letter_code
_entity_poly.pdbx_strand_id
1 'polypeptide(L)'
;SHETLEGIHGRMQRLETRGLVLYNRNFCEDDKLVKIFTQGAGKRMFLVKHASRSKLTAGIQALTLADYSVKLNEEGLGYIDDVHEIQTFKEIQGDIFRLAYATYVVSLADACMQDGVADAALFAFVEKTLDLMEAGLDAEVLTNIFEIQLLGRFGISLNFHECVFCHRVGLPFDYSYQ
;
A
#
# COMPACT_ATOMS: atom_id res chain seq x y z
N SER A 1 8.82 -16.00 -37.98
CA SER A 1 7.99 -16.65 -36.95
C SER A 1 8.30 -16.25 -35.51
N HIS A 2 9.02 -15.14 -35.30
CA HIS A 2 9.19 -14.54 -33.97
C HIS A 2 8.05 -13.58 -33.58
N GLU A 3 7.24 -13.18 -34.54
CA GLU A 3 6.18 -12.20 -34.33
C GLU A 3 4.91 -12.78 -33.67
N THR A 4 4.77 -14.10 -33.62
CA THR A 4 3.55 -14.74 -33.14
C THR A 4 3.55 -14.99 -31.64
N LEU A 5 4.64 -14.82 -30.94
CA LEU A 5 4.73 -15.03 -29.49
C LEU A 5 4.56 -13.74 -28.68
N GLU A 6 4.74 -12.57 -29.28
CA GLU A 6 4.54 -11.29 -28.62
C GLU A 6 3.07 -10.91 -28.44
N GLY A 7 2.18 -11.53 -29.18
CA GLY A 7 0.73 -11.27 -29.08
C GLY A 7 0.04 -11.95 -27.94
N ILE A 8 0.70 -12.89 -27.26
CA ILE A 8 0.10 -13.69 -26.17
C ILE A 8 0.48 -13.17 -24.79
N HIS A 9 1.59 -12.42 -24.71
CA HIS A 9 2.01 -11.76 -23.49
C HIS A 9 1.66 -10.29 -23.62
N GLY A 10 0.62 -9.85 -22.92
CA GLY A 10 0.25 -8.44 -22.87
C GLY A 10 1.49 -7.56 -22.69
N ARG A 11 1.47 -6.39 -23.31
CA ARG A 11 2.61 -5.46 -23.27
C ARG A 11 3.00 -5.15 -21.85
N MET A 12 4.24 -5.49 -21.48
CA MET A 12 4.82 -5.07 -20.24
C MET A 12 5.22 -3.59 -20.34
N GLN A 13 4.73 -2.80 -19.42
CA GLN A 13 5.04 -1.38 -19.33
C GLN A 13 6.01 -1.15 -18.17
N ARG A 14 7.10 -0.47 -18.43
CA ARG A 14 8.04 -0.08 -17.37
C ARG A 14 7.59 1.21 -16.71
N LEU A 15 7.72 1.28 -15.39
CA LEU A 15 7.35 2.44 -14.61
C LEU A 15 8.33 2.64 -13.47
N GLU A 16 8.74 3.89 -13.28
CA GLU A 16 9.41 4.32 -12.06
C GLU A 16 8.37 4.97 -11.17
N THR A 17 8.19 4.45 -9.97
CA THR A 17 7.16 4.96 -9.07
C THR A 17 7.58 4.81 -7.62
N ARG A 18 7.13 5.78 -6.81
CA ARG A 18 7.18 5.63 -5.38
C ARG A 18 6.06 4.68 -4.95
N GLY A 19 6.30 3.89 -3.93
CA GLY A 19 5.32 2.92 -3.47
C GLY A 19 5.45 2.60 -2.00
N LEU A 20 4.34 2.15 -1.41
CA LEU A 20 4.26 1.68 -0.04
C LEU A 20 3.85 0.22 -0.04
N VAL A 21 4.67 -0.64 0.57
CA VAL A 21 4.35 -2.06 0.66
C VAL A 21 3.22 -2.27 1.68
N LEU A 22 2.12 -2.81 1.20
CA LEU A 22 0.97 -3.13 2.06
C LEU A 22 1.18 -4.46 2.78
N TYR A 23 1.63 -5.47 2.05
CA TYR A 23 2.00 -6.77 2.62
C TYR A 23 2.86 -7.56 1.62
N ASN A 24 3.49 -8.60 2.13
CA ASN A 24 4.07 -9.65 1.30
C ASN A 24 3.64 -11.00 1.85
N ARG A 25 3.65 -12.01 0.99
CA ARG A 25 3.36 -13.38 1.39
C ARG A 25 4.20 -14.36 0.60
N ASN A 26 4.48 -15.51 1.19
CA ASN A 26 5.19 -16.57 0.50
C ASN A 26 4.39 -17.11 -0.67
N PHE A 27 5.10 -17.43 -1.72
CA PHE A 27 4.53 -18.00 -2.94
C PHE A 27 5.52 -19.01 -3.50
N CYS A 28 5.09 -20.26 -3.68
CA CYS A 28 5.98 -21.36 -4.02
C CYS A 28 7.11 -21.50 -2.96
N GLU A 29 8.27 -22.06 -3.34
CA GLU A 29 9.31 -22.39 -2.37
C GLU A 29 10.07 -21.17 -1.84
N ASP A 30 10.49 -20.28 -2.73
CA ASP A 30 11.33 -19.14 -2.36
C ASP A 30 10.87 -17.82 -3.01
N ASP A 31 9.68 -17.81 -3.56
CA ASP A 31 9.12 -16.61 -4.18
C ASP A 31 8.22 -15.87 -3.20
N LYS A 32 7.98 -14.60 -3.46
CA LYS A 32 7.00 -13.80 -2.70
C LYS A 32 6.09 -13.03 -3.62
N LEU A 33 4.85 -12.89 -3.18
CA LEU A 33 3.91 -11.93 -3.74
C LEU A 33 3.90 -10.70 -2.84
N VAL A 34 4.10 -9.55 -3.45
CA VAL A 34 4.21 -8.27 -2.75
C VAL A 34 3.13 -7.33 -3.25
N LYS A 35 2.26 -6.90 -2.35
CA LYS A 35 1.24 -5.91 -2.69
C LYS A 35 1.79 -4.53 -2.38
N ILE A 36 1.84 -3.68 -3.39
CA ILE A 36 2.36 -2.32 -3.25
C ILE A 36 1.31 -1.32 -3.69
N PHE A 37 1.06 -0.33 -2.82
CA PHE A 37 0.35 0.86 -3.22
C PHE A 37 1.34 1.79 -3.92
N THR A 38 1.25 1.85 -5.25
CA THR A 38 2.13 2.69 -6.05
C THR A 38 1.47 4.04 -6.33
N GLN A 39 2.29 5.08 -6.31
CA GLN A 39 1.82 6.44 -6.61
C GLN A 39 1.31 6.55 -8.05
N GLY A 40 2.01 5.91 -8.99
CA GLY A 40 1.74 6.06 -10.42
C GLY A 40 0.78 5.05 -11.02
N ALA A 41 0.52 3.93 -10.34
CA ALA A 41 -0.28 2.84 -10.91
C ALA A 41 -1.28 2.22 -9.94
N GLY A 42 -1.46 2.81 -8.76
CA GLY A 42 -2.36 2.29 -7.74
C GLY A 42 -1.86 1.03 -7.06
N LYS A 43 -2.77 0.29 -6.45
CA LYS A 43 -2.42 -0.99 -5.84
C LYS A 43 -2.11 -2.02 -6.91
N ARG A 44 -0.95 -2.66 -6.79
CA ARG A 44 -0.52 -3.69 -7.72
C ARG A 44 0.13 -4.85 -6.97
N MET A 45 -0.02 -6.04 -7.52
CA MET A 45 0.64 -7.23 -7.01
C MET A 45 1.88 -7.54 -7.84
N PHE A 46 2.99 -7.77 -7.16
CA PHE A 46 4.26 -8.06 -7.81
C PHE A 46 4.79 -9.42 -7.37
N LEU A 47 5.43 -10.11 -8.31
CA LEU A 47 6.14 -11.36 -8.02
C LEU A 47 7.62 -11.05 -7.85
N VAL A 48 8.20 -11.55 -6.75
CA VAL A 48 9.64 -11.49 -6.50
C VAL A 48 10.14 -12.92 -6.43
N LYS A 49 10.93 -13.31 -7.42
CA LYS A 49 11.52 -14.65 -7.47
C LYS A 49 12.77 -14.71 -6.61
N HIS A 50 13.00 -15.86 -6.00
CA HIS A 50 14.18 -16.13 -5.16
C HIS A 50 14.35 -15.06 -4.07
N ALA A 51 13.27 -14.77 -3.37
CA ALA A 51 13.17 -13.65 -2.45
C ALA A 51 14.25 -13.67 -1.35
N SER A 52 14.63 -14.86 -0.86
CA SER A 52 15.63 -14.97 0.19
C SER A 52 17.04 -14.53 -0.26
N ARG A 53 17.29 -14.51 -1.56
CA ARG A 53 18.58 -14.13 -2.16
C ARG A 53 18.50 -12.86 -3.00
N SER A 54 17.34 -12.21 -3.00
CA SER A 54 17.12 -11.05 -3.84
C SER A 54 17.71 -9.77 -3.22
N LYS A 55 18.29 -8.94 -4.06
CA LYS A 55 18.66 -7.57 -3.68
C LYS A 55 17.45 -6.71 -3.27
N LEU A 56 16.24 -7.18 -3.57
CA LEU A 56 15.00 -6.46 -3.29
C LEU A 56 14.48 -6.70 -1.87
N THR A 57 15.08 -7.62 -1.13
CA THR A 57 14.55 -8.09 0.17
C THR A 57 14.25 -6.95 1.15
N ALA A 58 15.14 -5.97 1.25
CA ALA A 58 14.94 -4.84 2.17
C ALA A 58 13.77 -3.95 1.76
N GLY A 59 13.48 -3.86 0.47
CA GLY A 59 12.44 -2.99 -0.08
C GLY A 59 11.06 -3.61 -0.21
N ILE A 60 10.89 -4.87 0.18
CA ILE A 60 9.60 -5.56 0.03
C ILE A 60 8.95 -5.93 1.36
N GLN A 61 9.50 -5.47 2.47
CA GLN A 61 8.91 -5.69 3.78
C GLN A 61 7.67 -4.81 3.96
N ALA A 62 6.69 -5.31 4.71
CA ALA A 62 5.47 -4.55 4.98
C ALA A 62 5.78 -3.19 5.61
N LEU A 63 5.03 -2.18 5.25
CA LEU A 63 5.18 -0.81 5.71
C LEU A 63 6.52 -0.18 5.31
N THR A 64 7.08 -0.59 4.18
CA THR A 64 8.26 0.02 3.59
C THR A 64 7.83 0.95 2.48
N LEU A 65 8.38 2.16 2.48
CA LEU A 65 8.18 3.17 1.46
C LEU A 65 9.47 3.31 0.66
N ALA A 66 9.39 3.26 -0.65
CA ALA A 66 10.59 3.32 -1.49
C ALA A 66 10.25 3.77 -2.92
N ASP A 67 11.30 4.01 -3.69
CA ASP A 67 11.19 4.22 -5.13
C ASP A 67 11.46 2.89 -5.84
N TYR A 68 10.51 2.46 -6.65
CA TYR A 68 10.55 1.17 -7.33
C TYR A 68 10.62 1.34 -8.84
N SER A 69 11.49 0.55 -9.46
CA SER A 69 11.48 0.34 -10.90
C SER A 69 10.72 -0.94 -11.17
N VAL A 70 9.60 -0.85 -11.83
CA VAL A 70 8.69 -1.99 -12.00
C VAL A 70 8.33 -2.24 -13.45
N LYS A 71 7.94 -3.46 -13.73
CA LYS A 71 7.29 -3.87 -14.97
C LYS A 71 5.85 -4.24 -14.66
N LEU A 72 4.93 -3.59 -15.34
CA LEU A 72 3.51 -3.83 -15.18
C LEU A 72 2.96 -4.60 -16.36
N ASN A 73 2.12 -5.59 -16.08
CA ASN A 73 1.27 -6.21 -17.08
C ASN A 73 -0.10 -5.53 -17.06
N GLU A 74 -0.78 -5.48 -18.17
CA GLU A 74 -2.16 -4.98 -18.21
C GLU A 74 -3.05 -5.80 -17.29
N GLU A 75 -2.84 -7.11 -17.28
CA GLU A 75 -3.52 -8.03 -16.38
C GLU A 75 -2.49 -8.92 -15.69
N GLY A 76 -2.72 -9.19 -14.41
CA GLY A 76 -1.92 -10.13 -13.65
C GLY A 76 -0.78 -9.49 -12.88
N LEU A 77 0.26 -10.30 -12.63
CA LEU A 77 1.37 -9.92 -11.76
C LEU A 77 2.37 -9.03 -12.48
N GLY A 78 2.83 -8.00 -11.77
CA GLY A 78 3.99 -7.23 -12.19
C GLY A 78 5.28 -7.80 -11.61
N TYR A 79 6.40 -7.17 -11.96
CA TYR A 79 7.73 -7.54 -11.46
C TYR A 79 8.44 -6.29 -10.98
N ILE A 80 9.29 -6.45 -9.97
CA ILE A 80 10.12 -5.37 -9.45
C ILE A 80 11.54 -5.59 -9.98
N ASP A 81 12.07 -4.62 -10.72
CA ASP A 81 13.42 -4.68 -11.24
C ASP A 81 14.46 -4.11 -10.26
N ASP A 82 14.07 -3.05 -9.54
CA ASP A 82 14.99 -2.37 -8.63
C ASP A 82 14.23 -1.57 -7.57
N VAL A 83 14.92 -1.23 -6.50
CA VAL A 83 14.37 -0.44 -5.40
C VAL A 83 15.44 0.52 -4.88
N HIS A 84 15.04 1.78 -4.64
CA HIS A 84 15.90 2.83 -4.14
C HIS A 84 15.20 3.64 -3.05
N GLU A 85 15.95 4.42 -2.30
CA GLU A 85 15.40 5.34 -1.29
C GLU A 85 14.45 4.64 -0.34
N ILE A 86 14.93 3.56 0.27
CA ILE A 86 14.13 2.72 1.17
C ILE A 86 13.96 3.43 2.51
N GLN A 87 12.70 3.64 2.90
CA GLN A 87 12.34 4.20 4.19
C GLN A 87 11.54 3.16 4.97
N THR A 88 12.05 2.75 6.14
CA THR A 88 11.47 1.66 6.91
C THR A 88 10.68 2.13 8.14
N PHE A 89 10.61 3.41 8.42
CA PHE A 89 9.88 3.99 9.56
C PHE A 89 10.30 3.38 10.91
N LYS A 90 11.55 3.55 11.27
CA LYS A 90 12.15 2.93 12.46
C LYS A 90 11.42 3.28 13.77
N GLU A 91 10.99 4.53 13.93
CA GLU A 91 10.29 4.96 15.13
C GLU A 91 8.89 4.34 15.21
N ILE A 92 8.20 4.25 14.09
CA ILE A 92 6.91 3.55 14.01
C ILE A 92 7.11 2.08 14.34
N GLN A 93 8.08 1.43 13.71
CA GLN A 93 8.35 0.00 13.91
C GLN A 93 8.77 -0.32 15.34
N GLY A 94 9.41 0.61 16.01
CA GLY A 94 9.89 0.44 17.38
C GLY A 94 8.87 0.69 18.48
N ASP A 95 7.67 1.17 18.13
CA ASP A 95 6.63 1.50 19.09
C ASP A 95 5.33 0.78 18.70
N ILE A 96 4.90 -0.13 19.55
CA ILE A 96 3.74 -0.98 19.27
C ILE A 96 2.46 -0.17 19.01
N PHE A 97 2.28 0.95 19.69
CA PHE A 97 1.10 1.80 19.51
C PHE A 97 1.16 2.56 18.20
N ARG A 98 2.31 3.16 17.88
CA ARG A 98 2.49 3.82 16.59
C ARG A 98 2.32 2.85 15.44
N LEU A 99 2.90 1.65 15.56
CA LEU A 99 2.78 0.62 14.53
C LEU A 99 1.32 0.21 14.33
N ALA A 100 0.57 0.08 15.41
CA ALA A 100 -0.85 -0.26 15.33
C ALA A 100 -1.64 0.83 14.59
N TYR A 101 -1.41 2.10 14.92
CA TYR A 101 -2.08 3.21 14.24
C TYR A 101 -1.66 3.33 12.77
N ALA A 102 -0.37 3.18 12.49
CA ALA A 102 0.12 3.22 11.11
C ALA A 102 -0.48 2.09 10.27
N THR A 103 -0.51 0.89 10.81
CA THR A 103 -1.12 -0.28 10.16
C THR A 103 -2.60 -0.04 9.88
N TYR A 104 -3.30 0.55 10.84
CA TYR A 104 -4.70 0.91 10.69
C TYR A 104 -4.92 1.93 9.59
N VAL A 105 -4.14 3.00 9.55
CA VAL A 105 -4.20 4.02 8.49
C VAL A 105 -4.00 3.39 7.12
N VAL A 106 -3.00 2.54 6.99
CA VAL A 106 -2.70 1.85 5.72
C VAL A 106 -3.85 0.92 5.34
N SER A 107 -4.44 0.22 6.30
CA SER A 107 -5.58 -0.68 6.03
C SER A 107 -6.82 0.08 5.58
N LEU A 108 -7.06 1.26 6.14
CA LEU A 108 -8.16 2.13 5.70
C LEU A 108 -7.96 2.60 4.26
N ALA A 109 -6.76 3.05 3.95
CA ALA A 109 -6.42 3.46 2.59
C ALA A 109 -6.60 2.30 1.60
N ASP A 110 -6.12 1.11 1.97
CA ASP A 110 -6.28 -0.10 1.16
C ASP A 110 -7.75 -0.40 0.89
N ALA A 111 -8.60 -0.32 1.92
CA ALA A 111 -10.03 -0.60 1.79
C ALA A 111 -10.75 0.37 0.84
N CYS A 112 -10.24 1.59 0.70
CA CYS A 112 -10.86 2.63 -0.13
C CYS A 112 -10.33 2.68 -1.56
N MET A 113 -9.33 1.87 -1.89
CA MET A 113 -8.73 1.86 -3.21
C MET A 113 -9.19 0.67 -4.04
N GLN A 114 -9.30 0.89 -5.34
CA GLN A 114 -9.48 -0.18 -6.31
C GLN A 114 -8.12 -0.62 -6.85
N ASP A 115 -7.96 -1.91 -7.11
CA ASP A 115 -6.75 -2.45 -7.71
C ASP A 115 -6.48 -1.80 -9.06
N GLY A 116 -5.25 -1.40 -9.28
CA GLY A 116 -4.79 -0.86 -10.55
C GLY A 116 -5.24 0.55 -10.87
N VAL A 117 -5.95 1.22 -9.98
CA VAL A 117 -6.41 2.60 -10.18
C VAL A 117 -5.51 3.55 -9.40
N ALA A 118 -4.77 4.39 -10.10
CA ALA A 118 -3.87 5.35 -9.49
C ALA A 118 -4.65 6.41 -8.69
N ASP A 119 -4.13 6.74 -7.53
CA ASP A 119 -4.67 7.79 -6.66
C ASP A 119 -3.50 8.50 -5.96
N ALA A 120 -2.86 9.39 -6.70
CA ALA A 120 -1.67 10.07 -6.22
C ALA A 120 -1.94 10.97 -5.01
N ALA A 121 -3.13 11.53 -4.91
CA ALA A 121 -3.49 12.37 -3.78
C ALA A 121 -3.66 11.55 -2.50
N LEU A 122 -4.29 10.39 -2.58
CA LEU A 122 -4.39 9.47 -1.45
C LEU A 122 -3.00 8.95 -1.05
N PHE A 123 -2.16 8.62 -2.03
CA PHE A 123 -0.80 8.20 -1.77
C PHE A 123 -0.02 9.26 -0.97
N ALA A 124 -0.06 10.50 -1.43
CA ALA A 124 0.62 11.61 -0.75
C ALA A 124 0.09 11.83 0.66
N PHE A 125 -1.21 11.64 0.86
CA PHE A 125 -1.83 11.79 2.17
C PHE A 125 -1.41 10.69 3.14
N VAL A 126 -1.37 9.44 2.69
CA VAL A 126 -0.84 8.31 3.49
C VAL A 126 0.62 8.53 3.84
N GLU A 127 1.44 8.89 2.86
CA GLU A 127 2.86 9.17 3.07
C GLU A 127 3.06 10.27 4.10
N LYS A 128 2.34 11.37 3.97
CA LYS A 128 2.44 12.49 4.91
C LYS A 128 2.05 12.08 6.32
N THR A 129 0.99 11.31 6.46
CA THR A 129 0.53 10.81 7.76
C THR A 129 1.60 9.94 8.42
N LEU A 130 2.18 9.01 7.66
CA LEU A 130 3.26 8.15 8.17
C LEU A 130 4.51 8.95 8.53
N ASP A 131 4.88 9.92 7.72
CA ASP A 131 6.04 10.79 8.01
C ASP A 131 5.85 11.57 9.31
N LEU A 132 4.66 12.08 9.56
CA LEU A 132 4.36 12.80 10.79
C LEU A 132 4.36 11.88 12.01
N MET A 133 3.87 10.64 11.87
CA MET A 133 3.98 9.63 12.93
C MET A 133 5.44 9.30 13.22
N GLU A 134 6.25 9.12 12.19
CA GLU A 134 7.69 8.84 12.31
C GLU A 134 8.42 9.98 13.00
N ALA A 135 8.01 11.20 12.73
CA ALA A 135 8.58 12.40 13.35
C ALA A 135 8.19 12.58 14.82
N GLY A 136 7.27 11.76 15.32
CA GLY A 136 6.90 11.77 16.73
C GLY A 136 5.62 12.51 17.08
N LEU A 137 4.85 12.97 16.07
CA LEU A 137 3.56 13.55 16.35
C LEU A 137 2.58 12.48 16.84
N ASP A 138 1.55 12.90 17.55
CA ASP A 138 0.60 12.00 18.20
C ASP A 138 -0.12 11.12 17.15
N ALA A 139 0.13 9.82 17.21
CA ALA A 139 -0.39 8.87 16.22
C ALA A 139 -1.93 8.73 16.28
N GLU A 140 -2.51 8.83 17.46
CA GLU A 140 -3.96 8.78 17.62
C GLU A 140 -4.63 9.98 16.95
N VAL A 141 -4.11 11.18 17.21
CA VAL A 141 -4.62 12.42 16.59
C VAL A 141 -4.47 12.37 15.08
N LEU A 142 -3.30 11.94 14.58
CA LEU A 142 -3.08 11.80 13.14
C LEU A 142 -4.04 10.81 12.50
N THR A 143 -4.32 9.70 13.17
CA THR A 143 -5.27 8.71 12.70
C THR A 143 -6.68 9.27 12.63
N ASN A 144 -7.10 10.03 13.63
CA ASN A 144 -8.41 10.67 13.65
C ASN A 144 -8.55 11.69 12.50
N ILE A 145 -7.51 12.48 12.27
CA ILE A 145 -7.48 13.42 11.14
C ILE A 145 -7.58 12.67 9.81
N PHE A 146 -6.83 11.57 9.68
CA PHE A 146 -6.86 10.74 8.48
C PHE A 146 -8.27 10.19 8.22
N GLU A 147 -8.92 9.65 9.24
CA GLU A 147 -10.29 9.12 9.12
C GLU A 147 -11.27 10.19 8.66
N ILE A 148 -11.23 11.36 9.29
CA ILE A 148 -12.14 12.46 8.97
C ILE A 148 -11.96 12.91 7.53
N GLN A 149 -10.73 13.09 7.09
CA GLN A 149 -10.45 13.52 5.73
C GLN A 149 -10.78 12.45 4.71
N LEU A 150 -10.56 11.18 5.05
CA LEU A 150 -10.91 10.08 4.18
C LEU A 150 -12.43 10.01 3.97
N LEU A 151 -13.21 10.16 5.02
CA LEU A 151 -14.67 10.21 4.94
C LEU A 151 -15.14 11.38 4.07
N GLY A 152 -14.56 12.54 4.24
CA GLY A 152 -14.88 13.71 3.43
C GLY A 152 -14.56 13.51 1.97
N ARG A 153 -13.41 12.89 1.68
CA ARG A 153 -12.95 12.68 0.31
C ARG A 153 -13.83 11.70 -0.46
N PHE A 154 -14.25 10.63 0.17
CA PHE A 154 -15.02 9.58 -0.51
C PHE A 154 -16.53 9.79 -0.44
N GLY A 155 -16.99 10.84 0.20
CA GLY A 155 -18.40 11.08 0.35
C GLY A 155 -19.15 9.96 1.05
N ILE A 156 -18.43 9.21 1.85
CA ILE A 156 -18.92 8.02 2.53
C ILE A 156 -19.84 8.38 3.66
N SER A 157 -20.29 9.50 3.65
CA SER A 157 -20.84 10.08 4.80
C SER A 157 -22.00 9.37 5.39
N LEU A 158 -22.72 8.57 4.71
CA LEU A 158 -24.05 8.31 5.24
C LEU A 158 -24.48 6.85 5.21
N ASN A 159 -23.75 5.99 4.54
CA ASN A 159 -24.11 4.58 4.46
C ASN A 159 -23.05 3.70 5.05
N PHE A 160 -22.72 3.98 6.29
CA PHE A 160 -21.67 3.27 7.00
C PHE A 160 -21.89 1.76 7.06
N HIS A 161 -23.11 1.33 7.11
CA HIS A 161 -23.44 -0.09 7.19
C HIS A 161 -23.11 -0.87 5.93
N GLU A 162 -22.93 -0.21 4.79
CA GLU A 162 -22.57 -0.83 3.53
C GLU A 162 -21.10 -0.61 3.16
N CYS A 163 -20.40 0.18 3.93
CA CYS A 163 -19.03 0.54 3.65
C CYS A 163 -18.07 -0.46 4.26
N VAL A 164 -17.11 -0.93 3.45
CA VAL A 164 -16.01 -1.78 3.91
C VAL A 164 -15.24 -1.12 5.04
N PHE A 165 -15.12 0.18 5.00
CA PHE A 165 -14.54 0.99 6.05
C PHE A 165 -15.21 0.76 7.41
N CYS A 166 -16.53 0.80 7.44
CA CYS A 166 -17.28 0.62 8.69
C CYS A 166 -17.21 -0.80 9.22
N HIS A 167 -17.23 -1.77 8.33
CA HIS A 167 -17.08 -3.17 8.72
C HIS A 167 -15.70 -3.46 9.30
N ARG A 168 -14.67 -2.84 8.75
CA ARG A 168 -13.32 -3.03 9.25
C ARG A 168 -13.06 -2.35 10.57
N VAL A 169 -13.60 -1.20 10.73
CA VAL A 169 -13.39 -0.43 11.95
C VAL A 169 -14.16 -1.04 13.09
N GLY A 170 -15.19 -1.82 12.78
CA GLY A 170 -16.03 -2.39 13.82
C GLY A 170 -16.47 -1.32 14.75
N LEU A 171 -16.51 -0.13 14.23
CA LEU A 171 -16.64 0.91 15.10
C LEU A 171 -17.94 0.91 15.61
N PRO A 172 -17.78 0.99 16.69
CA PRO A 172 -18.74 1.40 17.56
C PRO A 172 -19.11 2.79 17.29
N PHE A 173 -19.65 3.00 16.16
CA PHE A 173 -20.44 4.18 16.01
C PHE A 173 -21.44 4.31 17.14
N ASP A 174 -21.72 3.18 17.69
CA ASP A 174 -22.53 3.05 18.87
C ASP A 174 -21.98 3.77 20.08
N TYR A 175 -20.70 3.97 20.21
CA TYR A 175 -20.18 4.67 21.33
C TYR A 175 -20.38 6.12 21.28
N SER A 176 -20.37 6.67 20.12
CA SER A 176 -20.30 8.10 19.95
C SER A 176 -21.57 8.77 20.35
N TYR A 177 -22.55 8.01 20.61
CA TYR A 177 -23.86 8.54 20.69
C TYR A 177 -24.60 8.25 21.96
N GLN A 178 -23.89 7.66 22.84
CA GLN A 178 -24.47 7.38 24.14
C GLN A 178 -24.18 8.46 25.14
#